data_e31c762016d0d24486ab72978c251d88
#
_entry.id   e31c762016d0d24486ab72978c251d88
#
_cell.length_a   1.000
_cell.length_b   1.000
_cell.length_c   1.000
_cell.angle_alpha   90.00
_cell.angle_beta   90.00
_cell.angle_gamma   90.00
#
_symmetry.space_group_name_H-M   'P 1'
#
loop_
_entity.id
_entity.type
_entity.pdbx_description
1 polymer ?
#
loop_
_entity_poly.entity_id
_entity_poly.type
_entity_poly.pdbx_seq_one_letter_code
_entity_poly.pdbx_strand_id
1 'polypeptide(L)' 'EGLEHLIAVAQEAFVALKPGGLLLMEHGYAQGAAIKVLLESHKWENVLILKDLSGHDRVASARKPAA' A
#
# COMPACT_ATOMS: atom_id res chain seq x y z
N GLU A 1 11.59 1.32 10.23
CA GLU A 1 12.22 2.39 9.52
C GLU A 1 11.38 2.86 8.37
N GLY A 2 10.66 3.90 8.58
CA GLY A 2 9.79 4.44 7.57
C GLY A 2 8.49 3.70 7.40
N LEU A 3 8.34 2.50 7.93
CA LEU A 3 7.09 1.77 7.81
C LEU A 3 5.99 2.43 8.61
N GLU A 4 6.33 2.99 9.78
CA GLU A 4 5.31 3.67 10.59
C GLU A 4 4.69 4.83 9.84
N HIS A 5 5.50 5.57 9.10
CA HIS A 5 5.01 6.67 8.31
C HIS A 5 4.06 6.17 7.21
N LEU A 6 4.47 5.11 6.53
CA LEU A 6 3.64 4.56 5.46
C LEU A 6 2.33 3.99 5.99
N ILE A 7 2.38 3.34 7.15
CA ILE A 7 1.17 2.83 7.79
C ILE A 7 0.22 3.98 8.13
N ALA A 8 0.74 5.07 8.68
CA ALA A 8 -0.08 6.22 9.04
C ALA A 8 -0.76 6.80 7.81
N VAL A 9 -0.02 6.95 6.70
CA VAL A 9 -0.59 7.45 5.46
C VAL A 9 -1.69 6.52 4.96
N ALA A 10 -1.44 5.21 5.01
CA ALA A 10 -2.44 4.24 4.54
C ALA A 10 -3.70 4.28 5.41
N GLN A 11 -3.55 4.43 6.71
CA GLN A 11 -4.71 4.50 7.60
C GLN A 11 -5.54 5.75 7.34
N GLU A 12 -4.90 6.88 7.09
CA GLU A 12 -5.61 8.09 6.74
C GLU A 12 -6.33 7.95 5.41
N ALA A 13 -5.67 7.31 4.44
CA ALA A 13 -6.28 7.07 3.14
C ALA A 13 -7.48 6.14 3.25
N PHE A 14 -7.38 5.13 4.13
CA PHE A 14 -8.48 4.19 4.31
C PHE A 14 -9.75 4.89 4.76
N VAL A 15 -9.61 5.87 5.65
CA VAL A 15 -10.75 6.65 6.13
C VAL A 15 -11.26 7.59 5.06
N ALA A 16 -10.35 8.22 4.30
CA ALA A 16 -10.71 9.25 3.35
C ALA A 16 -11.28 8.72 2.04
N LEU A 17 -10.85 7.52 1.62
CA LEU A 17 -11.28 6.98 0.34
C LEU A 17 -12.71 6.45 0.40
N LYS A 18 -13.41 6.55 -0.71
CA LYS A 18 -14.68 5.87 -0.87
C LYS A 18 -14.45 4.38 -0.97
N PRO A 19 -15.46 3.56 -0.64
CA PRO A 19 -15.36 2.12 -0.87
C PRO A 19 -14.97 1.83 -2.32
N GLY A 20 -14.03 0.93 -2.51
CA GLY A 20 -13.49 0.61 -3.83
C GLY A 20 -12.40 1.54 -4.29
N GLY A 21 -12.07 2.56 -3.50
CA GLY A 21 -11.05 3.54 -3.89
C GLY A 21 -9.66 2.93 -3.99
N LEU A 22 -8.80 3.57 -4.77
CA LEU A 22 -7.46 3.08 -5.06
C LEU A 22 -6.42 3.86 -4.26
N LEU A 23 -5.52 3.14 -3.63
CA LEU A 23 -4.35 3.70 -2.97
C LEU A 23 -3.12 3.38 -3.79
N LEU A 24 -2.27 4.38 -4.01
CA LEU A 24 -0.94 4.18 -4.59
C LEU A 24 0.07 4.81 -3.63
N MET A 25 1.08 4.05 -3.23
CA MET A 25 2.09 4.50 -2.29
C MET A 25 3.47 4.15 -2.78
N GLU A 26 4.36 5.14 -2.85
CA GLU A 26 5.77 4.85 -3.11
C GLU A 26 6.47 4.39 -1.85
N HIS A 27 7.46 3.51 -2.00
CA HIS A 27 8.21 3.01 -0.86
C HIS A 27 9.61 2.59 -1.31
N GLY A 28 10.48 2.27 -0.36
CA GLY A 28 11.81 1.79 -0.67
C GLY A 28 11.75 0.38 -1.26
N TYR A 29 12.73 0.04 -2.10
CA TYR A 29 12.69 -1.23 -2.80
C TYR A 29 12.75 -2.43 -1.86
N ALA A 30 13.34 -2.25 -0.68
CA ALA A 30 13.46 -3.35 0.28
C ALA A 30 12.21 -3.50 1.15
N GLN A 31 11.19 -2.63 1.00
CA GLN A 31 10.03 -2.63 1.86
C GLN A 31 8.81 -3.32 1.27
N GLY A 32 8.90 -3.75 0.01
CA GLY A 32 7.71 -4.23 -0.71
C GLY A 32 6.97 -5.35 0.00
N ALA A 33 7.69 -6.41 0.42
CA ALA A 33 7.06 -7.54 1.06
C ALA A 33 6.41 -7.15 2.38
N ALA A 34 7.08 -6.33 3.18
CA ALA A 34 6.54 -5.89 4.46
C ALA A 34 5.29 -5.04 4.27
N ILE A 35 5.31 -4.16 3.28
CA ILE A 35 4.17 -3.29 3.00
C ILE A 35 2.97 -4.10 2.55
N LYS A 36 3.20 -5.11 1.72
CA LYS A 36 2.09 -5.96 1.27
C LYS A 36 1.41 -6.63 2.46
N VAL A 37 2.19 -7.20 3.37
CA VAL A 37 1.66 -7.84 4.56
C VAL A 37 0.89 -6.83 5.41
N LEU A 38 1.46 -5.64 5.60
CA LEU A 38 0.81 -4.63 6.42
C LEU A 38 -0.51 -4.16 5.82
N LEU A 39 -0.53 -3.89 4.53
CA LEU A 39 -1.76 -3.45 3.89
C LEU A 39 -2.83 -4.52 3.97
N GLU A 40 -2.46 -5.77 3.72
CA GLU A 40 -3.44 -6.86 3.80
C GLU A 40 -3.96 -7.02 5.23
N SER A 41 -3.11 -6.86 6.24
CA SER A 41 -3.54 -6.97 7.62
C SER A 41 -4.44 -5.82 8.06
N HIS A 42 -4.37 -4.69 7.35
CA HIS A 42 -5.24 -3.54 7.63
C HIS A 42 -6.42 -3.47 6.69
N LYS A 43 -6.81 -4.59 6.11
CA LYS A 43 -8.04 -4.79 5.35
C LYS A 43 -8.04 -4.22 3.94
N TRP A 44 -6.88 -3.82 3.42
CA TRP A 44 -6.78 -3.45 2.03
C TRP A 44 -6.88 -4.71 1.16
N GLU A 45 -7.47 -4.56 -0.02
CA GLU A 45 -7.66 -5.67 -0.96
C GLU A 45 -6.86 -5.45 -2.22
N ASN A 46 -6.60 -6.53 -2.94
CA ASN A 46 -5.90 -6.50 -4.23
C ASN A 46 -4.56 -5.76 -4.12
N VAL A 47 -3.79 -6.10 -3.08
CA VAL A 47 -2.51 -5.44 -2.85
C VAL A 47 -1.50 -5.96 -3.86
N LEU A 48 -0.93 -5.04 -4.64
CA LEU A 48 0.08 -5.35 -5.64
C LEU A 48 1.31 -4.50 -5.38
N ILE A 49 2.47 -5.10 -5.55
CA ILE A 49 3.73 -4.38 -5.46
C ILE A 49 4.28 -4.25 -6.88
N LEU A 50 4.40 -3.02 -7.33
CA LEU A 50 4.81 -2.72 -8.70
C LEU A 50 6.28 -2.34 -8.72
N LYS A 51 6.98 -2.76 -9.77
CA LYS A 51 8.41 -2.53 -9.90
C LYS A 51 8.68 -1.36 -10.83
N ASP A 52 9.81 -0.69 -10.58
CA ASP A 52 10.28 0.34 -11.49
C ASP A 52 10.99 -0.29 -12.69
N LEU A 53 11.53 0.55 -13.55
CA LEU A 53 12.21 0.07 -14.76
C LEU A 53 13.47 -0.74 -14.46
N SER A 54 14.03 -0.56 -13.27
CA SER A 54 15.21 -1.32 -12.85
C SER A 54 14.84 -2.63 -12.18
N GLY A 55 13.55 -2.94 -12.06
CA GLY A 55 13.10 -4.17 -11.45
C GLY A 55 13.02 -4.12 -9.93
N HIS A 56 13.11 -2.94 -9.33
CA HIS A 56 13.01 -2.78 -7.88
C HIS A 56 11.57 -2.47 -7.48
N ASP A 57 11.10 -3.09 -6.39
CA ASP A 57 9.79 -2.77 -5.84
C ASP A 57 9.76 -1.28 -5.48
N ARG A 58 8.75 -0.58 -5.94
CA ARG A 58 8.73 0.88 -5.79
C ARG A 58 7.37 1.43 -5.39
N VAL A 59 6.28 0.79 -5.82
CA VAL A 59 4.93 1.31 -5.59
C VAL A 59 4.05 0.19 -5.09
N ALA A 60 3.30 0.45 -4.03
CA ALA A 60 2.26 -0.44 -3.56
C ALA A 60 0.92 0.09 -4.05
N SER A 61 0.11 -0.78 -4.61
CA SER A 61 -1.24 -0.48 -5.07
C SER A 61 -2.21 -1.32 -4.28
N ALA A 62 -3.31 -0.73 -3.81
CA ALA A 62 -4.29 -1.46 -3.03
C ALA A 62 -5.67 -0.82 -3.21
N ARG A 63 -6.70 -1.60 -2.97
CA ARG A 63 -8.08 -1.13 -3.05
C ARG A 63 -8.71 -1.17 -1.66
N LYS A 64 -9.48 -0.13 -1.35
CA LYS A 64 -10.33 -0.17 -0.17
C LYS A 64 -11.51 -1.10 -0.46
N PRO A 65 -11.91 -1.96 0.50
CA PRO A 65 -13.05 -2.84 0.26
C PRO A 65 -14.29 -2.08 -0.20
N ALA A 66 -15.06 -2.72 -1.07
CA ALA A 66 -16.23 -2.08 -1.65
C ALA A 66 -17.41 -2.04 -0.69
N ALA A 67 -17.39 -2.87 0.33
CA ALA A 67 -18.51 -2.94 1.28
C ALA A 67 -18.14 -2.45 2.65
#